data_701502e3cee7d45a910b66d6458c9e54
#
_entry.id   701502e3cee7d45a910b66d6458c9e54
#
_cell.length_a   1.000
_cell.length_b   1.000
_cell.length_c   1.000
_cell.angle_alpha   90.00
_cell.angle_beta   90.00
_cell.angle_gamma   90.00
#
_symmetry.space_group_name_H-M   'P 1'
#
loop_
_entity.id
_entity.type
_entity.pdbx_description
1 polymer ?
#
loop_
_entity_poly.entity_id
_entity_poly.type
_entity_poly.pdbx_seq_one_letter_code
_entity_poly.pdbx_strand_id
1 'polypeptide(L)'
;MSKRNIIITGGAGFIGSHVVRLFVNKYPDYHIINLDKLTYAGNLANLKDVENKPNYTFVKADICDFEMMLKIFKQYHVDGVIHLAAESHVDRSIRDPFTFARTNVLGTLSLLQAARLTWEYLPEGYEGKRFYHISTDEVYGALELTHPEGKSSEISAHEVYGDEFFKETTKYNPHSPYSASKAGSDHFVRAFHDTYGMPTIVTNCSNNYGPYQFPEKLIPLFINNIRHHKPLPVYGKGENVRDWLYVVDHARAIDVIFHNGKIADTYNIGGFNEWKNIDIIHVIIKTVDRLLGNPEGHSEGLITYVMDRMGHDLRYAIDSTKLKNELGWEPSLQFEEGIEKTVQWYLDNQEWMDNITSGAYESYYEDMYKNR
;
A
#
# COMPACT_ATOMS: atom_id res chain seq x y z
N MET A 1 -29.46 4.82 2.08
CA MET A 1 -28.64 3.57 2.19
C MET A 1 -28.73 3.09 3.62
N SER A 2 -28.68 1.79 3.88
CA SER A 2 -28.67 1.29 5.27
C SER A 2 -27.37 1.70 5.95
N LYS A 3 -27.43 2.04 7.24
CA LYS A 3 -26.27 2.33 8.06
C LYS A 3 -25.37 1.09 8.11
N ARG A 4 -24.08 1.22 7.80
CA ARG A 4 -23.11 0.13 7.82
C ARG A 4 -21.92 0.49 8.71
N ASN A 5 -21.45 -0.48 9.48
CA ASN A 5 -20.28 -0.34 10.34
C ASN A 5 -19.09 -1.03 9.68
N ILE A 6 -18.11 -0.25 9.22
CA ILE A 6 -16.96 -0.73 8.46
C ILE A 6 -15.69 -0.54 9.27
N ILE A 7 -14.97 -1.62 9.55
CA ILE A 7 -13.61 -1.55 10.08
C ILE A 7 -12.63 -1.32 8.92
N ILE A 8 -11.77 -0.32 9.07
CA ILE A 8 -10.58 -0.12 8.22
C ILE A 8 -9.37 -0.32 9.12
N THR A 9 -8.62 -1.41 8.92
CA THR A 9 -7.41 -1.68 9.68
C THR A 9 -6.20 -1.02 9.04
N GLY A 10 -5.25 -0.55 9.84
CA GLY A 10 -4.10 0.21 9.33
C GLY A 10 -4.48 1.59 8.79
N GLY A 11 -5.62 2.13 9.25
CA GLY A 11 -6.16 3.38 8.74
C GLY A 11 -5.40 4.64 9.16
N ALA A 12 -4.47 4.56 10.11
CA ALA A 12 -3.54 5.65 10.42
C ALA A 12 -2.25 5.62 9.59
N GLY A 13 -2.07 4.60 8.73
CA GLY A 13 -0.96 4.46 7.80
C GLY A 13 -1.15 5.23 6.50
N PHE A 14 -0.22 5.05 5.57
CA PHE A 14 -0.19 5.72 4.27
C PHE A 14 -1.47 5.49 3.45
N ILE A 15 -1.64 4.28 2.91
CA ILE A 15 -2.80 3.96 2.05
C ILE A 15 -4.11 4.03 2.87
N GLY A 16 -4.07 3.50 4.11
CA GLY A 16 -5.24 3.44 4.99
C GLY A 16 -5.85 4.81 5.29
N SER A 17 -5.04 5.86 5.48
CA SER A 17 -5.55 7.21 5.75
C SER A 17 -6.33 7.79 4.57
N HIS A 18 -5.93 7.49 3.34
CA HIS A 18 -6.68 7.89 2.14
C HIS A 18 -8.01 7.13 2.02
N VAL A 19 -8.01 5.84 2.36
CA VAL A 19 -9.25 5.03 2.36
C VAL A 19 -10.21 5.51 3.45
N VAL A 20 -9.73 5.74 4.66
CA VAL A 20 -10.54 6.30 5.77
C VAL A 20 -11.14 7.64 5.36
N ARG A 21 -10.33 8.57 4.86
CA ARG A 21 -10.77 9.89 4.40
C ARG A 21 -11.85 9.79 3.31
N LEU A 22 -11.63 8.92 2.32
CA LEU A 22 -12.58 8.71 1.24
C LEU A 22 -13.92 8.21 1.78
N PHE A 23 -13.91 7.15 2.61
CA PHE A 23 -15.13 6.54 3.12
C PHE A 23 -15.89 7.45 4.09
N VAL A 24 -15.19 8.14 5.00
CA VAL A 24 -15.81 9.10 5.95
C VAL A 24 -16.52 10.22 5.21
N ASN A 25 -15.91 10.78 4.16
CA ASN A 25 -16.48 11.91 3.43
C ASN A 25 -17.56 11.48 2.41
N LYS A 26 -17.39 10.33 1.76
CA LYS A 26 -18.30 9.87 0.69
C LYS A 26 -19.55 9.18 1.23
N TYR A 27 -19.45 8.52 2.39
CA TYR A 27 -20.53 7.71 2.95
C TYR A 27 -20.93 8.18 4.37
N PRO A 28 -21.65 9.31 4.49
CA PRO A 28 -22.03 9.87 5.80
C PRO A 28 -22.91 8.93 6.62
N ASP A 29 -23.62 7.98 5.99
CA ASP A 29 -24.44 6.96 6.64
C ASP A 29 -23.63 5.74 7.11
N TYR A 30 -22.35 5.64 6.74
CA TYR A 30 -21.48 4.57 7.27
C TYR A 30 -20.81 5.04 8.55
N HIS A 31 -20.62 4.15 9.49
CA HIS A 31 -19.74 4.36 10.64
C HIS A 31 -18.38 3.72 10.33
N ILE A 32 -17.36 4.52 10.22
CA ILE A 32 -16.00 4.10 9.89
C ILE A 32 -15.19 3.94 11.17
N ILE A 33 -14.83 2.71 11.49
CA ILE A 33 -14.01 2.34 12.63
C ILE A 33 -12.57 2.17 12.13
N ASN A 34 -11.72 3.16 12.36
CA ASN A 34 -10.30 3.10 12.07
C ASN A 34 -9.59 2.32 13.17
N LEU A 35 -9.12 1.12 12.87
CA LEU A 35 -8.40 0.26 13.80
C LEU A 35 -6.91 0.26 13.46
N ASP A 36 -6.08 0.78 14.36
CA ASP A 36 -4.63 0.83 14.14
C ASP A 36 -3.87 0.60 15.46
N LYS A 37 -2.77 -0.10 15.40
CA LYS A 37 -1.88 -0.33 16.55
C LYS A 37 -1.00 0.87 16.87
N LEU A 38 -0.82 1.78 15.89
CA LEU A 38 0.10 2.91 15.92
C LEU A 38 1.55 2.44 16.13
N THR A 39 2.03 1.59 15.21
CA THR A 39 3.45 1.28 15.11
C THR A 39 4.20 2.45 14.46
N TYR A 40 5.44 2.28 14.09
CA TYR A 40 6.31 3.34 13.56
C TYR A 40 5.72 4.11 12.36
N ALA A 41 4.93 3.46 11.51
CA ALA A 41 4.33 4.07 10.31
C ALA A 41 2.88 4.55 10.51
N GLY A 42 2.25 4.25 11.64
CA GLY A 42 0.90 4.71 11.98
C GLY A 42 0.94 6.09 12.63
N ASN A 43 0.23 7.07 12.03
CA ASN A 43 0.23 8.46 12.50
C ASN A 43 -1.16 9.08 12.39
N LEU A 44 -1.78 9.41 13.52
CA LEU A 44 -3.10 10.06 13.54
C LEU A 44 -3.10 11.46 12.92
N ALA A 45 -1.94 12.12 12.81
CA ALA A 45 -1.82 13.39 12.09
C ALA A 45 -2.23 13.27 10.61
N ASN A 46 -2.21 12.06 10.04
CA ASN A 46 -2.69 11.79 8.69
C ASN A 46 -4.21 11.99 8.52
N LEU A 47 -4.95 12.06 9.62
CA LEU A 47 -6.42 12.06 9.66
C LEU A 47 -7.04 13.29 10.34
N LYS A 48 -6.25 14.34 10.60
CA LYS A 48 -6.72 15.58 11.24
C LYS A 48 -7.97 16.19 10.59
N ASP A 49 -8.09 16.04 9.28
CA ASP A 49 -9.22 16.58 8.49
C ASP A 49 -10.54 15.81 8.67
N VAL A 50 -10.48 14.58 9.19
CA VAL A 50 -11.66 13.72 9.40
C VAL A 50 -11.85 13.26 10.85
N GLU A 51 -10.90 13.51 11.76
CA GLU A 51 -10.92 13.01 13.15
C GLU A 51 -12.17 13.41 13.94
N ASN A 52 -12.77 14.57 13.63
CA ASN A 52 -13.93 15.11 14.32
C ASN A 52 -15.26 14.84 13.58
N LYS A 53 -15.27 14.03 12.53
CA LYS A 53 -16.49 13.69 11.80
C LYS A 53 -17.37 12.74 12.63
N PRO A 54 -18.70 12.93 12.65
CA PRO A 54 -19.60 12.15 13.50
C PRO A 54 -19.69 10.66 13.14
N ASN A 55 -19.26 10.31 11.95
CA ASN A 55 -19.25 8.94 11.42
C ASN A 55 -17.86 8.29 11.46
N TYR A 56 -16.90 8.87 12.20
CA TYR A 56 -15.55 8.35 12.38
C TYR A 56 -15.29 7.98 13.84
N THR A 57 -14.64 6.84 14.06
CA THR A 57 -14.13 6.41 15.39
C THR A 57 -12.76 5.80 15.23
N PHE A 58 -11.82 6.21 16.06
CA PHE A 58 -10.51 5.58 16.16
C PHE A 58 -10.49 4.55 17.29
N VAL A 59 -9.94 3.37 17.01
CA VAL A 59 -9.72 2.29 17.99
C VAL A 59 -8.25 1.86 17.92
N LYS A 60 -7.51 2.07 19.02
CA LYS A 60 -6.14 1.56 19.14
C LYS A 60 -6.17 0.10 19.55
N ALA A 61 -5.80 -0.80 18.62
CA ALA A 61 -5.75 -2.23 18.89
C ALA A 61 -4.77 -2.95 17.98
N ASP A 62 -4.27 -4.11 18.43
CA ASP A 62 -3.43 -5.01 17.66
C ASP A 62 -4.32 -6.08 17.01
N ILE A 63 -4.24 -6.23 15.68
CA ILE A 63 -4.99 -7.25 14.95
C ILE A 63 -4.61 -8.69 15.37
N CYS A 64 -3.44 -8.87 15.98
CA CYS A 64 -3.00 -10.17 16.51
C CYS A 64 -3.68 -10.55 17.83
N ASP A 65 -4.35 -9.60 18.51
CA ASP A 65 -5.12 -9.87 19.73
C ASP A 65 -6.55 -10.33 19.34
N PHE A 66 -6.70 -11.64 19.22
CA PHE A 66 -7.95 -12.25 18.78
C PHE A 66 -9.15 -11.91 19.69
N GLU A 67 -8.96 -11.94 21.02
CA GLU A 67 -10.03 -11.64 21.96
C GLU A 67 -10.50 -10.19 21.84
N MET A 68 -9.54 -9.27 21.64
CA MET A 68 -9.85 -7.88 21.39
C MET A 68 -10.58 -7.70 20.05
N MET A 69 -10.15 -8.41 18.98
CA MET A 69 -10.84 -8.36 17.68
C MET A 69 -12.27 -8.84 17.82
N LEU A 70 -12.49 -9.99 18.48
CA LEU A 70 -13.83 -10.52 18.69
C LEU A 70 -14.74 -9.55 19.50
N LYS A 71 -14.17 -8.90 20.50
CA LYS A 71 -14.87 -7.87 21.29
C LYS A 71 -15.28 -6.67 20.43
N ILE A 72 -14.36 -6.16 19.60
CA ILE A 72 -14.60 -5.02 18.71
C ILE A 72 -15.68 -5.35 17.67
N PHE A 73 -15.62 -6.52 17.03
CA PHE A 73 -16.62 -6.94 16.07
C PHE A 73 -18.04 -6.98 16.67
N LYS A 74 -18.16 -7.50 17.89
CA LYS A 74 -19.45 -7.54 18.63
C LYS A 74 -19.91 -6.15 19.05
N GLN A 75 -19.00 -5.33 19.62
CA GLN A 75 -19.30 -4.00 20.13
C GLN A 75 -19.83 -3.06 19.04
N TYR A 76 -19.22 -3.10 17.86
CA TYR A 76 -19.56 -2.21 16.75
C TYR A 76 -20.52 -2.82 15.74
N HIS A 77 -20.96 -4.06 15.94
CA HIS A 77 -21.83 -4.77 14.96
C HIS A 77 -21.27 -4.65 13.54
N VAL A 78 -20.05 -5.09 13.34
CA VAL A 78 -19.27 -4.88 12.11
C VAL A 78 -19.95 -5.56 10.92
N ASP A 79 -20.14 -4.82 9.83
CA ASP A 79 -20.71 -5.29 8.57
C ASP A 79 -19.65 -5.54 7.48
N GLY A 80 -18.53 -4.87 7.59
CA GLY A 80 -17.47 -5.00 6.60
C GLY A 80 -16.10 -4.72 7.17
N VAL A 81 -15.08 -5.30 6.52
CA VAL A 81 -13.67 -5.11 6.83
C VAL A 81 -12.94 -4.70 5.57
N ILE A 82 -12.15 -3.64 5.66
CA ILE A 82 -11.12 -3.29 4.68
C ILE A 82 -9.77 -3.44 5.39
N HIS A 83 -9.05 -4.52 5.07
CA HIS A 83 -7.88 -4.93 5.81
C HIS A 83 -6.59 -4.47 5.13
N LEU A 84 -6.01 -3.36 5.65
CA LEU A 84 -4.73 -2.79 5.19
C LEU A 84 -3.60 -2.93 6.21
N ALA A 85 -3.91 -3.23 7.49
CA ALA A 85 -2.87 -3.35 8.51
C ALA A 85 -1.89 -4.46 8.16
N ALA A 86 -0.62 -4.11 8.02
CA ALA A 86 0.47 -5.03 7.68
C ALA A 86 1.83 -4.43 8.02
N GLU A 87 2.81 -5.29 8.27
CA GLU A 87 4.20 -4.94 8.10
C GLU A 87 4.54 -4.98 6.60
N SER A 88 5.19 -3.94 6.05
CA SER A 88 5.27 -3.75 4.59
C SER A 88 6.66 -3.38 4.05
N HIS A 89 7.70 -3.34 4.88
CA HIS A 89 9.02 -2.95 4.44
C HIS A 89 9.94 -4.17 4.24
N VAL A 90 10.36 -4.44 3.00
CA VAL A 90 11.14 -5.64 2.64
C VAL A 90 12.43 -5.76 3.46
N ASP A 91 13.23 -4.69 3.60
CA ASP A 91 14.47 -4.73 4.37
C ASP A 91 14.23 -5.07 5.86
N ARG A 92 13.14 -4.58 6.45
CA ARG A 92 12.74 -4.96 7.81
C ARG A 92 12.36 -6.44 7.87
N SER A 93 11.71 -6.98 6.83
CA SER A 93 11.33 -8.41 6.78
C SER A 93 12.54 -9.34 6.72
N ILE A 94 13.61 -8.90 6.07
CA ILE A 94 14.87 -9.66 6.01
C ILE A 94 15.54 -9.70 7.38
N ARG A 95 15.44 -8.63 8.18
CA ARG A 95 16.01 -8.54 9.52
C ARG A 95 15.18 -9.28 10.58
N ASP A 96 13.84 -9.15 10.50
CA ASP A 96 12.89 -9.77 11.45
C ASP A 96 11.68 -10.39 10.73
N PRO A 97 11.83 -11.57 10.14
CA PRO A 97 10.73 -12.24 9.44
C PRO A 97 9.60 -12.69 10.39
N PHE A 98 9.87 -12.88 11.67
CA PHE A 98 8.87 -13.33 12.64
C PHE A 98 7.78 -12.26 12.88
N THR A 99 8.16 -10.99 12.97
CA THR A 99 7.20 -9.89 13.09
C THR A 99 6.29 -9.83 11.87
N PHE A 100 6.82 -10.07 10.66
CA PHE A 100 6.02 -10.11 9.42
C PHE A 100 5.06 -11.30 9.39
N ALA A 101 5.52 -12.49 9.74
CA ALA A 101 4.65 -13.66 9.82
C ALA A 101 3.54 -13.48 10.87
N ARG A 102 3.88 -12.95 12.03
CA ARG A 102 2.91 -12.69 13.11
C ARG A 102 1.86 -11.66 12.67
N THR A 103 2.27 -10.50 12.21
CA THR A 103 1.34 -9.42 11.84
C THR A 103 0.54 -9.79 10.60
N ASN A 104 1.22 -10.19 9.50
CA ASN A 104 0.56 -10.35 8.22
C ASN A 104 -0.24 -11.65 8.14
N VAL A 105 0.25 -12.76 8.70
CA VAL A 105 -0.46 -14.04 8.65
C VAL A 105 -1.38 -14.22 9.86
N LEU A 106 -0.83 -14.20 11.08
CA LEU A 106 -1.66 -14.44 12.27
C LEU A 106 -2.64 -13.29 12.55
N GLY A 107 -2.25 -12.04 12.29
CA GLY A 107 -3.16 -10.90 12.41
C GLY A 107 -4.33 -10.99 11.44
N THR A 108 -4.08 -11.37 10.17
CA THR A 108 -5.15 -11.59 9.18
C THR A 108 -6.05 -12.75 9.61
N LEU A 109 -5.47 -13.86 10.10
CA LEU A 109 -6.24 -15.00 10.59
C LEU A 109 -7.13 -14.62 11.79
N SER A 110 -6.62 -13.81 12.72
CA SER A 110 -7.37 -13.27 13.86
C SER A 110 -8.61 -12.47 13.42
N LEU A 111 -8.45 -11.57 12.45
CA LEU A 111 -9.55 -10.80 11.89
C LEU A 111 -10.58 -11.68 11.15
N LEU A 112 -10.11 -12.61 10.31
CA LEU A 112 -10.98 -13.56 9.60
C LEU A 112 -11.81 -14.38 10.58
N GLN A 113 -11.19 -14.90 11.63
CA GLN A 113 -11.87 -15.72 12.63
C GLN A 113 -12.87 -14.90 13.45
N ALA A 114 -12.51 -13.66 13.83
CA ALA A 114 -13.43 -12.76 14.53
C ALA A 114 -14.66 -12.41 13.67
N ALA A 115 -14.44 -12.12 12.38
CA ALA A 115 -15.51 -11.87 11.41
C ALA A 115 -16.40 -13.10 11.27
N ARG A 116 -15.83 -14.29 11.04
CA ARG A 116 -16.59 -15.54 10.91
C ARG A 116 -17.46 -15.81 12.12
N LEU A 117 -16.88 -15.84 13.32
CA LEU A 117 -17.61 -16.16 14.56
C LEU A 117 -18.68 -15.12 14.94
N THR A 118 -18.57 -13.91 14.38
CA THR A 118 -19.58 -12.87 14.61
C THR A 118 -20.71 -12.96 13.57
N TRP A 119 -20.38 -13.20 12.29
CA TRP A 119 -21.34 -13.15 11.20
C TRP A 119 -22.11 -14.46 11.00
N GLU A 120 -21.44 -15.62 11.14
CA GLU A 120 -21.99 -16.94 10.86
C GLU A 120 -23.28 -17.25 11.65
N TYR A 121 -23.39 -16.71 12.87
CA TYR A 121 -24.51 -16.96 13.77
C TYR A 121 -25.56 -15.85 13.79
N LEU A 122 -25.43 -14.83 12.93
CA LEU A 122 -26.47 -13.82 12.77
C LEU A 122 -27.66 -14.41 11.98
N PRO A 123 -28.89 -13.92 12.18
CA PRO A 123 -30.03 -14.37 11.38
C PRO A 123 -29.85 -14.20 9.89
N GLU A 124 -29.18 -13.10 9.46
CA GLU A 124 -28.83 -12.79 8.08
C GLU A 124 -27.55 -13.50 7.62
N GLY A 125 -26.77 -14.12 8.54
CA GLY A 125 -25.50 -14.75 8.21
C GLY A 125 -24.53 -13.80 7.54
N TYR A 126 -24.05 -14.18 6.36
CA TYR A 126 -23.12 -13.38 5.57
C TYR A 126 -23.79 -12.39 4.61
N GLU A 127 -25.11 -12.29 4.59
CA GLU A 127 -25.81 -11.35 3.72
C GLU A 127 -25.40 -9.90 4.05
N GLY A 128 -25.00 -9.13 3.02
CA GLY A 128 -24.53 -7.76 3.17
C GLY A 128 -23.16 -7.59 3.82
N LYS A 129 -22.51 -8.68 4.25
CA LYS A 129 -21.16 -8.63 4.84
C LYS A 129 -20.09 -8.68 3.77
N ARG A 130 -18.87 -8.19 4.09
CA ARG A 130 -17.72 -8.24 3.19
C ARG A 130 -16.38 -8.15 3.94
N PHE A 131 -15.47 -9.06 3.63
CA PHE A 131 -14.08 -9.02 4.08
C PHE A 131 -13.18 -8.76 2.88
N TYR A 132 -12.64 -7.56 2.80
CA TYR A 132 -11.79 -7.10 1.71
C TYR A 132 -10.34 -7.03 2.18
N HIS A 133 -9.46 -7.83 1.56
CA HIS A 133 -8.05 -7.96 1.91
C HIS A 133 -7.17 -7.31 0.86
N ILE A 134 -6.28 -6.42 1.30
CA ILE A 134 -5.30 -5.75 0.45
C ILE A 134 -3.96 -6.48 0.52
N SER A 135 -3.46 -6.92 -0.62
CA SER A 135 -2.18 -7.57 -0.81
C SER A 135 -1.27 -6.75 -1.74
N THR A 136 -0.28 -7.37 -2.33
CA THR A 136 0.76 -6.74 -3.15
C THR A 136 1.05 -7.60 -4.38
N ASP A 137 1.52 -6.98 -5.45
CA ASP A 137 2.01 -7.67 -6.64
C ASP A 137 3.28 -8.50 -6.39
N GLU A 138 4.03 -8.18 -5.33
CA GLU A 138 5.22 -8.93 -4.93
C GLU A 138 4.95 -10.42 -4.60
N VAL A 139 3.68 -10.80 -4.36
CA VAL A 139 3.29 -12.21 -4.16
C VAL A 139 3.45 -13.06 -5.43
N TYR A 140 3.43 -12.43 -6.59
CA TYR A 140 3.59 -13.10 -7.88
C TYR A 140 5.04 -13.47 -8.20
N GLY A 141 6.02 -12.84 -7.56
CA GLY A 141 7.45 -13.02 -7.82
C GLY A 141 8.01 -11.93 -8.75
N ALA A 142 8.93 -12.28 -9.63
CA ALA A 142 9.61 -11.36 -10.55
C ALA A 142 9.27 -11.65 -12.01
N LEU A 143 9.25 -10.60 -12.82
CA LEU A 143 9.20 -10.66 -14.28
C LEU A 143 10.59 -10.37 -14.88
N GLU A 144 10.80 -10.83 -16.10
CA GLU A 144 12.02 -10.55 -16.86
C GLU A 144 11.98 -9.16 -17.54
N LEU A 145 13.14 -8.61 -17.80
CA LEU A 145 13.34 -7.43 -18.64
C LEU A 145 13.65 -7.90 -20.07
N THR A 146 12.62 -8.09 -20.88
CA THR A 146 12.80 -8.45 -22.30
C THR A 146 13.06 -7.24 -23.17
N HIS A 147 12.76 -6.02 -22.70
CA HIS A 147 12.98 -4.73 -23.36
C HIS A 147 13.71 -3.77 -22.42
N PRO A 148 15.01 -3.96 -22.16
CA PRO A 148 15.75 -3.17 -21.16
C PRO A 148 15.80 -1.66 -21.46
N GLU A 149 15.63 -1.24 -22.71
CA GLU A 149 15.54 0.19 -23.09
C GLU A 149 14.10 0.75 -23.00
N GLY A 150 13.13 -0.09 -22.60
CA GLY A 150 11.72 0.25 -22.60
C GLY A 150 11.11 0.31 -24.00
N LYS A 151 9.83 0.01 -24.11
CA LYS A 151 9.04 0.14 -25.37
C LYS A 151 7.61 0.51 -25.03
N SER A 152 7.01 1.38 -25.83
CA SER A 152 5.57 1.62 -25.78
C SER A 152 4.81 0.34 -26.15
N SER A 153 3.72 0.06 -25.44
CA SER A 153 2.80 -1.02 -25.74
C SER A 153 1.39 -0.49 -26.01
N GLU A 154 0.57 -1.29 -26.70
CA GLU A 154 -0.85 -0.98 -26.94
C GLU A 154 -1.68 -0.97 -25.63
N ILE A 155 -1.20 -1.62 -24.58
CA ILE A 155 -1.87 -1.71 -23.27
C ILE A 155 -1.71 -0.40 -22.50
N SER A 156 -0.59 0.31 -22.73
CA SER A 156 -0.23 1.53 -22.00
C SER A 156 0.44 2.50 -22.97
N ALA A 157 0.20 3.80 -22.78
CA ALA A 157 0.93 4.83 -23.49
C ALA A 157 2.38 5.00 -22.96
N HIS A 158 2.75 4.25 -21.91
CA HIS A 158 4.04 4.31 -21.24
C HIS A 158 5.03 3.30 -21.82
N GLU A 159 6.30 3.53 -21.52
CA GLU A 159 7.36 2.59 -21.83
C GLU A 159 7.13 1.27 -21.07
N VAL A 160 7.30 0.14 -21.76
CA VAL A 160 7.14 -1.20 -21.20
C VAL A 160 8.46 -1.93 -21.32
N TYR A 161 8.92 -2.53 -20.23
CA TYR A 161 10.21 -3.19 -20.14
C TYR A 161 10.16 -4.70 -20.38
N GLY A 162 9.00 -5.24 -20.70
CA GLY A 162 8.83 -6.66 -21.04
C GLY A 162 7.40 -6.99 -21.48
N ASP A 163 7.24 -8.16 -22.10
CA ASP A 163 5.99 -8.59 -22.73
C ASP A 163 4.99 -9.22 -21.73
N GLU A 164 5.47 -9.64 -20.57
CA GLU A 164 4.64 -10.29 -19.55
C GLU A 164 4.20 -9.32 -18.47
N PHE A 165 3.00 -9.56 -17.94
CA PHE A 165 2.39 -8.84 -16.82
C PHE A 165 1.78 -9.83 -15.83
N PHE A 166 1.80 -9.51 -14.55
CA PHE A 166 1.08 -10.26 -13.53
C PHE A 166 -0.44 -10.10 -13.73
N LYS A 167 -1.11 -11.22 -13.91
CA LYS A 167 -2.57 -11.33 -13.98
C LYS A 167 -3.08 -12.01 -12.73
N GLU A 168 -4.38 -11.92 -12.48
CA GLU A 168 -5.02 -12.56 -11.33
C GLU A 168 -4.88 -14.10 -11.35
N THR A 169 -4.58 -14.66 -12.52
CA THR A 169 -4.31 -16.10 -12.74
C THR A 169 -2.83 -16.48 -12.60
N THR A 170 -1.94 -15.51 -12.44
CA THR A 170 -0.51 -15.75 -12.24
C THR A 170 -0.29 -16.49 -10.92
N LYS A 171 0.51 -17.54 -10.93
CA LYS A 171 0.85 -18.31 -9.72
C LYS A 171 1.73 -17.49 -8.78
N TYR A 172 1.47 -17.61 -7.51
CA TYR A 172 2.32 -16.98 -6.49
C TYR A 172 3.70 -17.63 -6.42
N ASN A 173 4.73 -16.79 -6.41
CA ASN A 173 6.14 -17.18 -6.27
C ASN A 173 6.92 -16.10 -5.51
N PRO A 174 6.57 -15.80 -4.23
CA PRO A 174 7.18 -14.70 -3.48
C PRO A 174 8.65 -14.98 -3.16
N HIS A 175 9.52 -13.94 -3.24
CA HIS A 175 10.96 -14.07 -3.04
C HIS A 175 11.48 -13.39 -1.77
N SER A 176 10.64 -12.67 -1.01
CA SER A 176 11.01 -12.04 0.26
C SER A 176 10.17 -12.54 1.42
N PRO A 177 10.65 -12.44 2.68
CA PRO A 177 9.81 -12.76 3.84
C PRO A 177 8.54 -11.92 3.91
N TYR A 178 8.58 -10.65 3.47
CA TYR A 178 7.40 -9.81 3.34
C TYR A 178 6.39 -10.40 2.35
N SER A 179 6.81 -10.60 1.08
CA SER A 179 5.90 -11.12 0.05
C SER A 179 5.40 -12.52 0.39
N ALA A 180 6.23 -13.38 1.00
CA ALA A 180 5.80 -14.69 1.49
C ALA A 180 4.73 -14.59 2.58
N SER A 181 4.86 -13.64 3.52
CA SER A 181 3.86 -13.41 4.55
C SER A 181 2.54 -12.90 3.98
N LYS A 182 2.59 -12.05 2.94
CA LYS A 182 1.39 -11.57 2.24
C LYS A 182 0.73 -12.69 1.44
N ALA A 183 1.50 -13.50 0.71
CA ALA A 183 0.98 -14.68 0.02
C ALA A 183 0.30 -15.67 0.99
N GLY A 184 0.89 -15.89 2.18
CA GLY A 184 0.29 -16.69 3.24
C GLY A 184 -1.05 -16.15 3.71
N SER A 185 -1.16 -14.84 3.93
CA SER A 185 -2.43 -14.22 4.32
C SER A 185 -3.49 -14.30 3.22
N ASP A 186 -3.12 -14.11 1.95
CA ASP A 186 -4.03 -14.22 0.82
C ASP A 186 -4.62 -15.64 0.71
N HIS A 187 -3.80 -16.66 0.94
CA HIS A 187 -4.26 -18.05 0.96
C HIS A 187 -5.25 -18.32 2.10
N PHE A 188 -5.03 -17.77 3.30
CA PHE A 188 -6.01 -17.87 4.38
C PHE A 188 -7.33 -17.17 4.03
N VAL A 189 -7.30 -16.00 3.42
CA VAL A 189 -8.51 -15.28 3.00
C VAL A 189 -9.32 -16.12 2.01
N ARG A 190 -8.68 -16.72 1.00
CA ARG A 190 -9.33 -17.62 0.04
C ARG A 190 -9.87 -18.89 0.72
N ALA A 191 -9.06 -19.51 1.58
CA ALA A 191 -9.45 -20.72 2.30
C ALA A 191 -10.67 -20.48 3.20
N PHE A 192 -10.83 -19.30 3.80
CA PHE A 192 -12.01 -18.97 4.59
C PHE A 192 -13.28 -18.86 3.75
N HIS A 193 -13.16 -18.40 2.50
CA HIS A 193 -14.28 -18.48 1.57
C HIS A 193 -14.61 -19.94 1.23
N ASP A 194 -13.62 -20.69 0.77
CA ASP A 194 -13.82 -22.06 0.28
C ASP A 194 -14.32 -23.01 1.37
N THR A 195 -13.89 -22.79 2.63
CA THR A 195 -14.25 -23.66 3.76
C THR A 195 -15.51 -23.23 4.46
N TYR A 196 -15.72 -21.93 4.65
CA TYR A 196 -16.79 -21.39 5.49
C TYR A 196 -17.80 -20.53 4.72
N GLY A 197 -17.63 -20.32 3.41
CA GLY A 197 -18.49 -19.47 2.61
C GLY A 197 -18.38 -17.98 2.93
N MET A 198 -17.30 -17.54 3.60
CA MET A 198 -17.13 -16.13 3.94
C MET A 198 -17.06 -15.24 2.70
N PRO A 199 -17.69 -14.06 2.72
CA PRO A 199 -17.71 -13.13 1.58
C PRO A 199 -16.39 -12.35 1.48
N THR A 200 -15.34 -13.00 1.00
CA THR A 200 -14.00 -12.43 0.91
C THR A 200 -13.67 -11.92 -0.49
N ILE A 201 -12.81 -10.90 -0.57
CA ILE A 201 -12.17 -10.40 -1.79
C ILE A 201 -10.69 -10.17 -1.50
N VAL A 202 -9.82 -10.49 -2.45
CA VAL A 202 -8.38 -10.21 -2.39
C VAL A 202 -8.01 -9.24 -3.50
N THR A 203 -7.16 -8.26 -3.21
CA THR A 203 -6.55 -7.42 -4.24
C THR A 203 -5.05 -7.36 -4.12
N ASN A 204 -4.37 -7.34 -5.26
CA ASN A 204 -2.93 -7.15 -5.35
C ASN A 204 -2.67 -5.81 -6.02
N CYS A 205 -1.90 -4.95 -5.39
CA CYS A 205 -1.61 -3.62 -5.93
C CYS A 205 -0.13 -3.46 -6.27
N SER A 206 0.15 -2.60 -7.23
CA SER A 206 1.50 -2.15 -7.55
C SER A 206 2.04 -1.16 -6.52
N ASN A 207 3.27 -0.65 -6.74
CA ASN A 207 3.90 0.30 -5.83
C ASN A 207 3.12 1.60 -5.74
N ASN A 208 2.74 1.97 -4.51
CA ASN A 208 2.00 3.20 -4.27
C ASN A 208 2.93 4.37 -3.99
N TYR A 209 2.51 5.58 -4.40
CA TYR A 209 3.17 6.84 -4.06
C TYR A 209 2.13 7.94 -3.82
N GLY A 210 2.53 8.98 -3.10
CA GLY A 210 1.63 10.10 -2.79
C GLY A 210 1.81 10.67 -1.38
N PRO A 211 0.90 11.57 -0.96
CA PRO A 211 0.89 12.17 0.37
C PRO A 211 0.85 11.15 1.51
N TYR A 212 1.50 11.48 2.64
CA TYR A 212 1.53 10.68 3.88
C TYR A 212 2.32 9.37 3.82
N GLN A 213 3.10 9.09 2.75
CA GLN A 213 3.96 7.92 2.71
C GLN A 213 5.15 8.09 3.65
N PHE A 214 5.42 7.05 4.47
CA PHE A 214 6.51 7.09 5.45
C PHE A 214 7.89 7.15 4.75
N PRO A 215 8.84 7.98 5.22
CA PRO A 215 10.09 8.30 4.52
C PRO A 215 11.16 7.20 4.54
N GLU A 216 10.82 5.97 4.85
CA GLU A 216 11.65 4.79 4.56
C GLU A 216 11.48 4.29 3.10
N LYS A 217 10.45 4.77 2.40
CA LYS A 217 10.17 4.45 1.00
C LYS A 217 10.85 5.44 0.07
N LEU A 218 11.21 4.97 -1.15
CA LEU A 218 12.06 5.69 -2.11
C LEU A 218 11.66 7.16 -2.31
N ILE A 219 10.42 7.41 -2.69
CA ILE A 219 9.98 8.77 -3.09
C ILE A 219 10.06 9.76 -1.92
N PRO A 220 9.39 9.54 -0.77
CA PRO A 220 9.47 10.51 0.32
C PRO A 220 10.86 10.59 0.96
N LEU A 221 11.63 9.49 0.98
CA LEU A 221 13.01 9.49 1.43
C LEU A 221 13.87 10.46 0.60
N PHE A 222 13.77 10.36 -0.74
CA PHE A 222 14.59 11.16 -1.64
C PHE A 222 14.17 12.61 -1.61
N ILE A 223 12.89 12.93 -1.57
CA ILE A 223 12.41 14.30 -1.40
C ILE A 223 12.99 14.93 -0.11
N ASN A 224 12.93 14.19 1.00
CA ASN A 224 13.47 14.67 2.28
C ASN A 224 15.00 14.82 2.25
N ASN A 225 15.70 13.87 1.64
CA ASN A 225 17.16 13.91 1.53
C ASN A 225 17.65 15.07 0.65
N ILE A 226 17.00 15.31 -0.50
CA ILE A 226 17.35 16.46 -1.38
C ILE A 226 17.19 17.76 -0.59
N ARG A 227 16.07 17.93 0.10
CA ARG A 227 15.79 19.12 0.92
C ARG A 227 16.87 19.38 1.98
N HIS A 228 17.47 18.31 2.53
CA HIS A 228 18.51 18.41 3.58
C HIS A 228 19.93 18.20 3.05
N HIS A 229 20.16 18.20 1.74
CA HIS A 229 21.45 17.93 1.10
C HIS A 229 22.11 16.62 1.59
N LYS A 230 21.28 15.58 1.83
CA LYS A 230 21.75 14.24 2.23
C LYS A 230 21.92 13.33 1.02
N PRO A 231 22.77 12.29 1.11
CA PRO A 231 22.93 11.30 0.04
C PRO A 231 21.63 10.63 -0.37
N LEU A 232 21.50 10.30 -1.66
CA LEU A 232 20.39 9.57 -2.27
C LEU A 232 20.83 8.13 -2.51
N PRO A 233 20.54 7.16 -1.59
CA PRO A 233 21.07 5.81 -1.70
C PRO A 233 20.33 5.03 -2.79
N VAL A 234 21.03 4.68 -3.87
CA VAL A 234 20.51 3.88 -4.99
C VAL A 234 21.00 2.45 -4.85
N TYR A 235 20.08 1.49 -4.70
CA TYR A 235 20.40 0.07 -4.64
C TYR A 235 20.93 -0.43 -5.99
N GLY A 236 22.09 -1.11 -5.97
CA GLY A 236 22.73 -1.63 -7.17
C GLY A 236 22.99 -0.50 -8.19
N LYS A 237 22.45 -0.66 -9.40
CA LYS A 237 22.50 0.37 -10.46
C LYS A 237 21.18 1.15 -10.62
N GLY A 238 20.15 0.82 -9.83
CA GLY A 238 18.83 1.42 -9.96
C GLY A 238 18.04 0.93 -11.18
N GLU A 239 18.40 -0.22 -11.75
CA GLU A 239 17.78 -0.77 -12.97
C GLU A 239 16.48 -1.55 -12.71
N ASN A 240 16.12 -1.76 -11.44
CA ASN A 240 14.86 -2.42 -11.09
C ASN A 240 13.67 -1.60 -11.56
N VAL A 241 12.72 -2.27 -12.19
CA VAL A 241 11.51 -1.65 -12.75
C VAL A 241 10.32 -1.90 -11.83
N ARG A 242 9.53 -0.87 -11.60
CA ARG A 242 8.29 -0.91 -10.80
C ARG A 242 7.17 -0.22 -11.54
N ASP A 243 5.97 -0.74 -11.40
CA ASP A 243 4.74 -0.04 -11.76
C ASP A 243 4.31 0.87 -10.61
N TRP A 244 3.92 2.10 -10.89
CA TRP A 244 3.63 3.12 -9.90
C TRP A 244 2.18 3.59 -9.96
N LEU A 245 1.51 3.49 -8.80
CA LEU A 245 0.11 3.82 -8.62
C LEU A 245 -0.06 4.99 -7.64
N TYR A 246 -0.73 6.04 -8.08
CA TYR A 246 -1.05 7.15 -7.19
C TYR A 246 -2.03 6.72 -6.10
N VAL A 247 -1.71 7.01 -4.83
CA VAL A 247 -2.43 6.47 -3.67
C VAL A 247 -3.92 6.81 -3.64
N VAL A 248 -4.31 7.98 -4.16
CA VAL A 248 -5.73 8.37 -4.23
C VAL A 248 -6.48 7.50 -5.25
N ASP A 249 -5.83 7.12 -6.34
CA ASP A 249 -6.40 6.19 -7.32
C ASP A 249 -6.56 4.79 -6.72
N HIS A 250 -5.60 4.36 -5.90
CA HIS A 250 -5.74 3.10 -5.16
C HIS A 250 -6.93 3.14 -4.19
N ALA A 251 -7.09 4.23 -3.42
CA ALA A 251 -8.25 4.39 -2.54
C ALA A 251 -9.58 4.34 -3.31
N ARG A 252 -9.63 4.93 -4.52
CA ARG A 252 -10.80 4.83 -5.43
C ARG A 252 -11.05 3.41 -5.91
N ALA A 253 -9.99 2.66 -6.24
CA ALA A 253 -10.09 1.25 -6.62
C ALA A 253 -10.67 0.41 -5.46
N ILE A 254 -10.15 0.60 -4.25
CA ILE A 254 -10.64 -0.07 -3.05
C ILE A 254 -12.14 0.19 -2.84
N ASP A 255 -12.57 1.43 -3.00
CA ASP A 255 -13.98 1.81 -2.88
C ASP A 255 -14.86 1.10 -3.91
N VAL A 256 -14.48 1.14 -5.18
CA VAL A 256 -15.24 0.49 -6.27
C VAL A 256 -15.32 -1.03 -6.06
N ILE A 257 -14.19 -1.66 -5.72
CA ILE A 257 -14.13 -3.11 -5.51
C ILE A 257 -14.89 -3.52 -4.23
N PHE A 258 -14.77 -2.75 -3.15
CA PHE A 258 -15.48 -3.03 -1.91
C PHE A 258 -17.00 -3.06 -2.11
N HIS A 259 -17.54 -2.21 -2.96
CA HIS A 259 -18.98 -2.12 -3.20
C HIS A 259 -19.47 -3.06 -4.33
N ASN A 260 -18.69 -3.24 -5.39
CA ASN A 260 -19.14 -3.89 -6.61
C ASN A 260 -18.33 -5.14 -7.00
N GLY A 261 -17.20 -5.40 -6.36
CA GLY A 261 -16.36 -6.57 -6.66
C GLY A 261 -17.09 -7.88 -6.37
N LYS A 262 -16.79 -8.91 -7.15
CA LYS A 262 -17.33 -10.25 -6.97
C LYS A 262 -16.73 -10.91 -5.73
N ILE A 263 -17.57 -11.55 -4.94
CA ILE A 263 -17.14 -12.38 -3.81
C ILE A 263 -16.27 -13.55 -4.30
N ALA A 264 -15.26 -13.89 -3.51
CA ALA A 264 -14.26 -14.93 -3.80
C ALA A 264 -13.33 -14.63 -4.97
N ASP A 265 -13.38 -13.42 -5.50
CA ASP A 265 -12.55 -13.05 -6.64
C ASP A 265 -11.29 -12.28 -6.21
N THR A 266 -10.37 -12.15 -7.15
CA THR A 266 -9.13 -11.37 -7.02
C THR A 266 -9.13 -10.28 -8.08
N TYR A 267 -8.68 -9.07 -7.70
CA TYR A 267 -8.47 -7.96 -8.62
C TYR A 267 -7.05 -7.41 -8.48
N ASN A 268 -6.40 -7.23 -9.61
CA ASN A 268 -5.15 -6.51 -9.70
C ASN A 268 -5.39 -5.01 -9.86
N ILE A 269 -4.59 -4.20 -9.16
CA ILE A 269 -4.70 -2.73 -9.17
C ILE A 269 -3.32 -2.17 -9.52
N GLY A 270 -3.15 -1.71 -10.75
CA GLY A 270 -1.89 -1.16 -11.27
C GLY A 270 -2.06 0.20 -11.92
N GLY A 271 -0.95 0.93 -12.01
CA GLY A 271 -0.91 2.27 -12.63
C GLY A 271 -0.67 2.26 -14.11
N PHE A 272 -0.20 1.15 -14.68
CA PHE A 272 0.39 1.07 -16.03
C PHE A 272 1.53 2.08 -16.23
N ASN A 273 2.28 2.34 -15.17
CA ASN A 273 3.38 3.30 -15.10
C ASN A 273 4.68 2.60 -14.72
N GLU A 274 5.27 1.88 -15.66
CA GLU A 274 6.55 1.20 -15.44
C GLU A 274 7.73 2.19 -15.55
N TRP A 275 8.57 2.23 -14.50
CA TRP A 275 9.76 3.08 -14.45
C TRP A 275 10.93 2.33 -13.81
N LYS A 276 12.16 2.55 -14.34
CA LYS A 276 13.38 2.19 -13.62
C LYS A 276 13.54 3.09 -12.39
N ASN A 277 14.03 2.53 -11.30
CA ASN A 277 14.25 3.31 -10.08
C ASN A 277 15.17 4.52 -10.34
N ILE A 278 16.22 4.37 -11.16
CA ILE A 278 17.13 5.47 -11.48
C ILE A 278 16.42 6.61 -12.23
N ASP A 279 15.53 6.28 -13.16
CA ASP A 279 14.79 7.29 -13.93
C ASP A 279 13.82 8.07 -13.04
N ILE A 280 13.15 7.38 -12.10
CA ILE A 280 12.32 8.03 -11.07
C ILE A 280 13.14 9.00 -10.22
N ILE A 281 14.36 8.60 -9.84
CA ILE A 281 15.26 9.43 -9.03
C ILE A 281 15.58 10.73 -9.76
N HIS A 282 15.90 10.66 -11.06
CA HIS A 282 16.14 11.86 -11.87
C HIS A 282 14.88 12.74 -11.98
N VAL A 283 13.69 12.14 -12.16
CA VAL A 283 12.42 12.90 -12.17
C VAL A 283 12.15 13.58 -10.82
N ILE A 284 12.43 12.90 -9.70
CA ILE A 284 12.28 13.49 -8.35
C ILE A 284 13.27 14.65 -8.19
N ILE A 285 14.55 14.47 -8.52
CA ILE A 285 15.57 15.51 -8.43
C ILE A 285 15.16 16.74 -9.22
N LYS A 286 14.83 16.56 -10.50
CA LYS A 286 14.39 17.66 -11.37
C LYS A 286 13.18 18.39 -10.81
N THR A 287 12.21 17.66 -10.29
CA THR A 287 10.97 18.24 -9.75
C THR A 287 11.23 19.02 -8.46
N VAL A 288 11.99 18.43 -7.52
CA VAL A 288 12.34 19.07 -6.24
C VAL A 288 13.21 20.31 -6.48
N ASP A 289 14.26 20.21 -7.30
CA ASP A 289 15.13 21.35 -7.61
C ASP A 289 14.33 22.51 -8.21
N ARG A 290 13.44 22.22 -9.18
CA ARG A 290 12.58 23.24 -9.79
C ARG A 290 11.66 23.92 -8.76
N LEU A 291 11.01 23.14 -7.92
CA LEU A 291 10.06 23.66 -6.92
C LEU A 291 10.75 24.43 -5.77
N LEU A 292 12.01 24.12 -5.48
CA LEU A 292 12.85 24.87 -4.54
C LEU A 292 13.53 26.08 -5.18
N GLY A 293 13.41 26.28 -6.50
CA GLY A 293 14.06 27.37 -7.23
C GLY A 293 15.56 27.14 -7.50
N ASN A 294 16.02 25.90 -7.39
CA ASN A 294 17.39 25.51 -7.72
C ASN A 294 17.59 25.34 -9.24
N PRO A 295 18.82 25.46 -9.75
CA PRO A 295 19.13 25.08 -11.13
C PRO A 295 18.79 23.62 -11.41
N GLU A 296 18.41 23.28 -12.63
CA GLU A 296 18.14 21.89 -13.04
C GLU A 296 19.38 21.01 -12.82
N GLY A 297 19.18 19.86 -12.15
CA GLY A 297 20.25 18.92 -11.82
C GLY A 297 21.15 19.33 -10.64
N HIS A 298 20.78 20.37 -9.89
CA HIS A 298 21.54 20.81 -8.72
C HIS A 298 21.82 19.68 -7.73
N SER A 299 20.85 18.81 -7.54
CA SER A 299 20.92 17.71 -6.56
C SER A 299 21.40 16.37 -7.14
N GLU A 300 21.78 16.30 -8.42
CA GLU A 300 22.29 15.08 -9.07
C GLU A 300 23.55 14.52 -8.36
N GLY A 301 24.41 15.39 -7.85
CA GLY A 301 25.61 15.00 -7.12
C GLY A 301 25.36 14.30 -5.78
N LEU A 302 24.11 14.24 -5.31
CA LEU A 302 23.74 13.52 -4.09
C LEU A 302 23.52 12.02 -4.33
N ILE A 303 23.40 11.56 -5.58
CA ILE A 303 23.22 10.15 -5.92
C ILE A 303 24.42 9.35 -5.41
N THR A 304 24.14 8.31 -4.61
CA THR A 304 25.15 7.43 -4.03
C THR A 304 24.72 5.98 -4.23
N TYR A 305 25.49 5.22 -4.99
CA TYR A 305 25.20 3.82 -5.22
C TYR A 305 25.60 2.98 -4.01
N VAL A 306 24.69 2.15 -3.54
CA VAL A 306 24.88 1.25 -2.40
C VAL A 306 24.72 -0.21 -2.83
N MET A 307 25.19 -1.14 -1.98
CA MET A 307 25.02 -2.57 -2.24
C MET A 307 23.53 -2.91 -2.42
N ASP A 308 23.23 -3.70 -3.45
CA ASP A 308 21.87 -4.14 -3.69
C ASP A 308 21.36 -5.07 -2.58
N ARG A 309 20.03 -5.12 -2.41
CA ARG A 309 19.43 -6.02 -1.43
C ARG A 309 19.40 -7.46 -1.95
N MET A 310 19.47 -8.42 -1.04
CA MET A 310 19.30 -9.83 -1.38
C MET A 310 17.87 -10.12 -1.84
N GLY A 311 17.71 -10.90 -2.91
CA GLY A 311 16.40 -11.24 -3.46
C GLY A 311 15.66 -10.03 -4.03
N HIS A 312 16.38 -9.06 -4.59
CA HIS A 312 15.78 -7.87 -5.19
C HIS A 312 15.24 -8.18 -6.58
N ASP A 313 13.95 -8.40 -6.68
CA ASP A 313 13.26 -8.70 -7.93
C ASP A 313 13.47 -7.60 -8.98
N LEU A 314 13.67 -8.04 -10.22
CA LEU A 314 14.10 -7.13 -11.29
C LEU A 314 12.96 -6.25 -11.79
N ARG A 315 11.79 -6.85 -12.06
CA ARG A 315 10.64 -6.14 -12.64
C ARG A 315 9.34 -6.58 -12.00
N TYR A 316 8.49 -5.60 -11.69
CA TYR A 316 7.08 -5.78 -11.38
C TYR A 316 6.23 -4.98 -12.36
N ALA A 317 5.28 -5.63 -12.98
CA ALA A 317 4.29 -5.01 -13.84
C ALA A 317 2.97 -5.77 -13.70
N ILE A 318 1.91 -5.05 -13.37
CA ILE A 318 0.63 -5.65 -13.05
C ILE A 318 -0.43 -5.29 -14.10
N ASP A 319 -1.25 -6.25 -14.48
CA ASP A 319 -2.36 -6.06 -15.43
C ASP A 319 -3.66 -5.83 -14.64
N SER A 320 -4.19 -4.61 -14.71
CA SER A 320 -5.47 -4.22 -14.10
C SER A 320 -6.64 -4.17 -15.11
N THR A 321 -6.49 -4.79 -16.28
CA THR A 321 -7.51 -4.81 -17.34
C THR A 321 -8.83 -5.41 -16.87
N LYS A 322 -8.78 -6.45 -16.01
CA LYS A 322 -9.97 -7.05 -15.41
C LYS A 322 -10.77 -6.03 -14.62
N LEU A 323 -10.11 -5.25 -13.77
CA LEU A 323 -10.74 -4.21 -12.94
C LEU A 323 -11.40 -3.14 -13.81
N LYS A 324 -10.72 -2.71 -14.88
CA LYS A 324 -11.30 -1.78 -15.87
C LYS A 324 -12.54 -2.35 -16.53
N ASN A 325 -12.45 -3.57 -17.06
CA ASN A 325 -13.54 -4.18 -17.85
C ASN A 325 -14.76 -4.53 -17.00
N GLU A 326 -14.56 -5.01 -15.77
CA GLU A 326 -15.65 -5.45 -14.90
C GLU A 326 -16.27 -4.31 -14.09
N LEU A 327 -15.44 -3.36 -13.62
CA LEU A 327 -15.86 -2.34 -12.67
C LEU A 327 -15.65 -0.89 -13.15
N GLY A 328 -15.10 -0.68 -14.35
CA GLY A 328 -14.93 0.63 -14.96
C GLY A 328 -13.87 1.52 -14.29
N TRP A 329 -12.97 0.94 -13.50
CA TRP A 329 -11.92 1.70 -12.84
C TRP A 329 -10.67 1.83 -13.70
N GLU A 330 -10.11 3.03 -13.74
CA GLU A 330 -8.81 3.35 -14.34
C GLU A 330 -8.05 4.34 -13.45
N PRO A 331 -6.69 4.30 -13.47
CA PRO A 331 -5.90 5.34 -12.82
C PRO A 331 -6.19 6.71 -13.48
N SER A 332 -6.25 7.76 -12.67
CA SER A 332 -6.59 9.11 -13.14
C SER A 332 -5.36 9.98 -13.40
N LEU A 333 -4.19 9.59 -12.91
CA LEU A 333 -2.95 10.34 -13.04
C LEU A 333 -1.85 9.48 -13.67
N GLN A 334 -1.08 10.11 -14.54
CA GLN A 334 0.20 9.61 -14.98
C GLN A 334 1.29 9.94 -13.96
N PHE A 335 2.42 9.21 -14.01
CA PHE A 335 3.47 9.32 -12.98
C PHE A 335 4.04 10.73 -12.87
N GLU A 336 4.33 11.39 -13.99
CA GLU A 336 4.94 12.73 -14.01
C GLU A 336 4.03 13.78 -13.35
N GLU A 337 2.73 13.73 -13.60
CA GLU A 337 1.77 14.63 -12.97
C GLU A 337 1.56 14.28 -11.50
N GLY A 338 1.50 13.00 -11.19
CA GLY A 338 1.35 12.50 -9.83
C GLY A 338 2.56 12.80 -8.94
N ILE A 339 3.78 12.69 -9.48
CA ILE A 339 5.00 12.98 -8.74
C ILE A 339 5.12 14.48 -8.42
N GLU A 340 4.73 15.36 -9.34
CA GLU A 340 4.72 16.79 -9.08
C GLU A 340 3.79 17.16 -7.92
N LYS A 341 2.56 16.63 -7.91
CA LYS A 341 1.60 16.81 -6.80
C LYS A 341 2.16 16.25 -5.49
N THR A 342 2.85 15.12 -5.56
CA THR A 342 3.45 14.46 -4.39
C THR A 342 4.58 15.30 -3.81
N VAL A 343 5.53 15.75 -4.64
CA VAL A 343 6.65 16.60 -4.21
C VAL A 343 6.12 17.90 -3.61
N GLN A 344 5.19 18.57 -4.29
CA GLN A 344 4.57 19.79 -3.78
C GLN A 344 3.96 19.58 -2.40
N TRP A 345 3.21 18.48 -2.22
CA TRP A 345 2.63 18.17 -0.92
C TRP A 345 3.68 18.04 0.19
N TYR A 346 4.80 17.32 -0.05
CA TYR A 346 5.86 17.18 0.95
C TYR A 346 6.56 18.52 1.25
N LEU A 347 6.74 19.38 0.26
CA LEU A 347 7.31 20.71 0.46
C LEU A 347 6.38 21.62 1.27
N ASP A 348 5.07 21.51 1.07
CA ASP A 348 4.06 22.29 1.80
C ASP A 348 3.78 21.75 3.21
N ASN A 349 4.11 20.47 3.49
CA ASN A 349 3.84 19.79 4.76
C ASN A 349 5.13 19.38 5.49
N GLN A 350 6.11 20.28 5.55
CA GLN A 350 7.41 20.01 6.15
C GLN A 350 7.34 19.71 7.64
N GLU A 351 6.45 20.37 8.39
CA GLU A 351 6.24 20.08 9.81
C GLU A 351 5.81 18.62 10.03
N TRP A 352 4.92 18.10 9.16
CA TRP A 352 4.54 16.69 9.21
C TRP A 352 5.75 15.78 8.97
N MET A 353 6.58 16.07 7.96
CA MET A 353 7.79 15.31 7.65
C MET A 353 8.81 15.37 8.79
N ASP A 354 9.08 16.55 9.32
CA ASP A 354 10.07 16.76 10.39
C ASP A 354 9.65 16.02 11.68
N ASN A 355 8.35 15.99 11.99
CA ASN A 355 7.84 15.27 13.15
C ASN A 355 8.04 13.74 13.06
N ILE A 356 7.90 13.15 11.87
CA ILE A 356 8.06 11.70 11.69
C ILE A 356 9.51 11.28 11.44
N THR A 357 10.39 12.19 11.03
CA THR A 357 11.82 11.90 10.77
C THR A 357 12.72 12.16 11.97
N SER A 358 12.16 12.56 13.10
CA SER A 358 12.90 12.76 14.35
C SER A 358 13.02 11.48 15.20
N GLY A 359 13.98 11.45 16.11
CA GLY A 359 14.10 10.39 17.11
C GLY A 359 14.38 9.01 16.56
N ALA A 360 13.46 8.05 16.74
CA ALA A 360 13.65 6.65 16.36
C ALA A 360 13.88 6.44 14.85
N TYR A 361 13.39 7.35 14.00
CA TYR A 361 13.65 7.30 12.56
C TYR A 361 15.13 7.61 12.23
N GLU A 362 15.75 8.57 12.92
CA GLU A 362 17.17 8.89 12.69
C GLU A 362 18.06 7.69 12.98
N SER A 363 17.82 7.00 14.10
CA SER A 363 18.54 5.76 14.42
C SER A 363 18.33 4.68 13.37
N TYR A 364 17.10 4.49 12.90
CA TYR A 364 16.79 3.53 11.83
C TYR A 364 17.51 3.89 10.52
N TYR A 365 17.49 5.18 10.12
CA TYR A 365 18.16 5.65 8.91
C TYR A 365 19.69 5.42 8.96
N GLU A 366 20.31 5.71 10.10
CA GLU A 366 21.73 5.46 10.31
C GLU A 366 22.10 3.99 10.18
N ASP A 367 21.32 3.10 10.83
CA ASP A 367 21.52 1.65 10.77
C ASP A 367 21.37 1.09 9.35
N MET A 368 20.47 1.68 8.55
CA MET A 368 20.21 1.21 7.19
C MET A 368 21.28 1.64 6.20
N TYR A 369 21.82 2.83 6.31
CA TYR A 369 22.63 3.45 5.23
C TYR A 369 24.07 3.78 5.60
N LYS A 370 24.45 3.90 6.88
CA LYS A 370 25.85 4.20 7.27
C LYS A 370 26.83 3.04 7.05
N ASN A 371 26.34 1.80 6.97
CA ASN A 371 27.18 0.59 6.88
C ASN A 371 26.96 -0.19 5.56
N ARG A 372 26.39 0.42 4.54
CA ARG A 372 26.17 -0.19 3.22
C ARG A 372 27.03 0.39 2.12
#